data_159330362536a29d2fbfb839618874bc
#
_entry.id   159330362536a29d2fbfb839618874bc
#
_cell.length_a   1.000
_cell.length_b   1.000
_cell.length_c   1.000
_cell.angle_alpha   90.00
_cell.angle_beta   90.00
_cell.angle_gamma   90.00
#
_symmetry.space_group_name_H-M   'P 1'
#
loop_
_entity.id
_entity.type
_entity.pdbx_description
1 polymer ?
#
loop_
_entity_poly.entity_id
_entity_poly.type
_entity_poly.pdbx_seq_one_letter_code
_entity_poly.pdbx_strand_id
1 'polypeptide(L)'
;MTATITSVIKKLLLLFLVFAGLYYAKAFLMPLCIGGILATLFLPFCNWMEKRKTPKGLAVFICLLTLILGMCSIFSLLGWKIYDLLDDFAMMKKVAIDAFSTIQRYIYNHLNLTYKEQFQILRNEQPSYGSLMQMVLASLANFVTNLILVLVYFLFLLYYRGHIKIFFVKYTESSQQDNMEHLIDSAANISHQYLLGISKMIVLLWILYGIGFSLLGVENALFFAILCGILEIVPYIGNITGTALTLVVAALHGADLSMLGGIVVVYGTIQMFQGWVLEPFILGPQVKINPLFTIFALVLGELIWGISGMLLAIPMIAIFKIICDHIDSLKPYGFLIGGVKERKKELGFIKKIKVNT
;
A
#
# COMPACT_ATOMS: atom_id res chain seq x y z
N MET A 1 7.36 36.18 27.22
CA MET A 1 6.38 35.06 27.34
C MET A 1 5.31 35.07 26.25
N THR A 2 4.68 36.20 25.94
CA THR A 2 3.67 36.37 24.87
C THR A 2 4.20 36.00 23.47
N ALA A 3 5.41 36.42 23.10
CA ALA A 3 6.00 36.10 21.78
C ALA A 3 6.20 34.58 21.56
N THR A 4 6.51 33.82 22.61
CA THR A 4 6.66 32.37 22.55
C THR A 4 5.31 31.67 22.34
N ILE A 5 4.26 32.12 23.05
CA ILE A 5 2.90 31.57 22.92
C ILE A 5 2.35 31.83 21.50
N THR A 6 2.51 33.04 20.98
CA THR A 6 2.08 33.40 19.62
C THR A 6 2.82 32.56 18.56
N SER A 7 4.10 32.28 18.76
CA SER A 7 4.87 31.40 17.85
C SER A 7 4.35 29.95 17.89
N VAL A 8 4.03 29.42 19.07
CA VAL A 8 3.47 28.08 19.22
C VAL A 8 2.09 27.98 18.55
N ILE A 9 1.21 28.96 18.80
CA ILE A 9 -0.11 29.02 18.17
C ILE A 9 0.00 29.06 16.64
N LYS A 10 0.89 29.89 16.08
CA LYS A 10 1.10 29.96 14.63
C LYS A 10 1.56 28.62 14.06
N LYS A 11 2.46 27.89 14.72
CA LYS A 11 2.91 26.55 14.29
C LYS A 11 1.79 25.51 14.37
N LEU A 12 1.00 25.51 15.44
CA LEU A 12 -0.15 24.61 15.57
C LEU A 12 -1.22 24.90 14.53
N LEU A 13 -1.50 26.18 14.28
CA LEU A 13 -2.46 26.61 13.25
C LEU A 13 -1.99 26.18 11.85
N LEU A 14 -0.69 26.38 11.54
CA LEU A 14 -0.10 25.94 10.27
C LEU A 14 -0.23 24.42 10.12
N LEU A 15 0.09 23.67 11.16
CA LEU A 15 -0.03 22.20 11.15
C LEU A 15 -1.49 21.79 10.90
N PHE A 16 -2.44 22.37 11.60
CA PHE A 16 -3.86 22.13 11.40
C PHE A 16 -4.31 22.46 9.97
N LEU A 17 -3.91 23.61 9.42
CA LEU A 17 -4.24 24.01 8.04
C LEU A 17 -3.64 23.06 7.01
N VAL A 18 -2.43 22.54 7.24
CA VAL A 18 -1.80 21.54 6.35
C VAL A 18 -2.63 20.25 6.36
N PHE A 19 -2.97 19.71 7.53
CA PHE A 19 -3.78 18.48 7.61
C PHE A 19 -5.20 18.68 7.06
N ALA A 20 -5.84 19.82 7.36
CA ALA A 20 -7.14 20.16 6.79
C ALA A 20 -7.04 20.27 5.25
N GLY A 21 -6.02 20.93 4.72
CA GLY A 21 -5.75 21.03 3.28
C GLY A 21 -5.56 19.65 2.63
N LEU A 22 -4.76 18.77 3.23
CA LEU A 22 -4.57 17.41 2.75
C LEU A 22 -5.88 16.61 2.73
N TYR A 23 -6.69 16.74 3.78
CA TYR A 23 -7.97 16.04 3.89
C TYR A 23 -9.01 16.53 2.87
N TYR A 24 -9.21 17.85 2.77
CA TYR A 24 -10.20 18.42 1.85
C TYR A 24 -9.78 18.36 0.38
N ALA A 25 -8.48 18.44 0.09
CA ALA A 25 -7.95 18.31 -1.26
C ALA A 25 -7.68 16.85 -1.69
N LYS A 26 -8.16 15.85 -0.95
CA LYS A 26 -7.89 14.43 -1.21
C LYS A 26 -8.24 13.99 -2.63
N ALA A 27 -9.35 14.46 -3.17
CA ALA A 27 -9.81 14.08 -4.53
C ALA A 27 -8.82 14.51 -5.63
N PHE A 28 -8.02 15.55 -5.39
CA PHE A 28 -6.97 16.02 -6.29
C PHE A 28 -5.60 15.45 -5.92
N LEU A 29 -5.21 15.52 -4.64
CA LEU A 29 -3.86 15.18 -4.19
C LEU A 29 -3.58 13.68 -4.22
N MET A 30 -4.56 12.84 -3.89
CA MET A 30 -4.37 11.39 -3.84
C MET A 30 -4.02 10.82 -5.22
N PRO A 31 -4.81 11.08 -6.31
CA PRO A 31 -4.43 10.62 -7.64
C PRO A 31 -3.12 11.23 -8.14
N LEU A 32 -2.81 12.49 -7.78
CA LEU A 32 -1.56 13.14 -8.12
C LEU A 32 -0.36 12.43 -7.47
N CYS A 33 -0.43 12.11 -6.19
CA CYS A 33 0.63 11.39 -5.48
C CYS A 33 0.81 9.97 -6.01
N ILE A 34 -0.28 9.22 -6.25
CA ILE A 34 -0.21 7.87 -6.83
C ILE A 34 0.41 7.94 -8.23
N GLY A 35 -0.07 8.85 -9.09
CA GLY A 35 0.48 9.05 -10.44
C GLY A 35 1.95 9.45 -10.42
N GLY A 36 2.35 10.32 -9.47
CA GLY A 36 3.75 10.73 -9.27
C GLY A 36 4.65 9.58 -8.84
N ILE A 37 4.22 8.78 -7.89
CA ILE A 37 4.98 7.62 -7.42
C ILE A 37 5.09 6.57 -8.55
N LEU A 38 4.02 6.28 -9.27
CA LEU A 38 4.07 5.40 -10.44
C LEU A 38 5.00 5.96 -11.53
N ALA A 39 5.01 7.29 -11.76
CA ALA A 39 5.94 7.92 -12.69
C ALA A 39 7.40 7.69 -12.30
N THR A 40 7.73 7.71 -10.99
CA THR A 40 9.09 7.39 -10.53
C THR A 40 9.44 5.91 -10.75
N LEU A 41 8.49 4.99 -10.66
CA LEU A 41 8.70 3.57 -10.97
C LEU A 41 9.09 3.37 -12.44
N PHE A 42 8.41 4.05 -13.36
CA PHE A 42 8.65 3.94 -14.81
C PHE A 42 9.79 4.82 -15.31
N LEU A 43 10.37 5.70 -14.46
CA LEU A 43 11.42 6.64 -14.84
C LEU A 43 12.66 5.95 -15.47
N PRO A 44 13.22 4.86 -14.91
CA PRO A 44 14.36 4.19 -15.54
C PRO A 44 14.04 3.61 -16.90
N PHE A 45 12.84 3.01 -17.06
CA PHE A 45 12.38 2.46 -18.32
C PHE A 45 12.20 3.55 -19.39
N CYS A 46 11.58 4.66 -19.03
CA CYS A 46 11.45 5.84 -19.90
C CYS A 46 12.82 6.39 -20.32
N ASN A 47 13.73 6.57 -19.36
CA ASN A 47 15.10 7.05 -19.63
C ASN A 47 15.90 6.08 -20.51
N TRP A 48 15.71 4.78 -20.34
CA TRP A 48 16.35 3.77 -21.19
C TRP A 48 15.87 3.86 -22.65
N MET A 49 14.58 4.11 -22.89
CA MET A 49 14.05 4.32 -24.25
C MET A 49 14.57 5.61 -24.87
N GLU A 50 14.61 6.71 -24.10
CA GLU A 50 15.15 7.98 -24.58
C GLU A 50 16.65 7.88 -24.96
N LYS A 51 17.45 7.12 -24.18
CA LYS A 51 18.85 6.82 -24.54
C LYS A 51 18.97 6.04 -25.85
N ARG A 52 17.94 5.30 -26.25
CA ARG A 52 17.85 4.61 -27.54
C ARG A 52 17.30 5.50 -28.68
N LYS A 53 17.31 6.84 -28.50
CA LYS A 53 16.84 7.85 -29.47
C LYS A 53 15.32 7.83 -29.71
N THR A 54 14.54 7.22 -28.82
CA THR A 54 13.07 7.30 -28.89
C THR A 54 12.63 8.73 -28.51
N PRO A 55 11.76 9.40 -29.29
CA PRO A 55 11.24 10.71 -28.90
C PRO A 55 10.54 10.65 -27.54
N LYS A 56 10.73 11.70 -26.71
CA LYS A 56 10.24 11.76 -25.33
C LYS A 56 8.75 11.45 -25.22
N GLY A 57 7.90 12.02 -26.10
CA GLY A 57 6.47 11.77 -26.10
C GLY A 57 6.11 10.30 -26.33
N LEU A 58 6.82 9.64 -27.28
CA LEU A 58 6.63 8.22 -27.59
C LEU A 58 7.10 7.33 -26.44
N ALA A 59 8.23 7.65 -25.80
CA ALA A 59 8.72 6.91 -24.64
C ALA A 59 7.71 6.94 -23.47
N VAL A 60 7.16 8.13 -23.18
CA VAL A 60 6.14 8.30 -22.14
C VAL A 60 4.85 7.57 -22.49
N PHE A 61 4.42 7.62 -23.76
CA PHE A 61 3.22 6.91 -24.24
C PHE A 61 3.38 5.39 -24.12
N ILE A 62 4.55 4.83 -24.45
CA ILE A 62 4.83 3.41 -24.28
C ILE A 62 4.81 3.02 -22.78
N CYS A 63 5.36 3.87 -21.89
CA CYS A 63 5.26 3.64 -20.45
C CYS A 63 3.80 3.59 -19.98
N LEU A 64 2.95 4.53 -20.45
CA LEU A 64 1.53 4.54 -20.15
C LEU A 64 0.83 3.27 -20.66
N LEU A 65 1.09 2.88 -21.91
CA LEU A 65 0.54 1.67 -22.51
C LEU A 65 0.94 0.41 -21.71
N THR A 66 2.21 0.32 -21.31
CA THR A 66 2.72 -0.79 -20.48
C THR A 66 2.02 -0.85 -19.13
N LEU A 67 1.81 0.30 -18.49
CA LEU A 67 1.05 0.39 -17.24
C LEU A 67 -0.39 -0.08 -17.42
N ILE A 68 -1.09 0.40 -18.45
CA ILE A 68 -2.48 0.02 -18.74
C ILE A 68 -2.57 -1.49 -19.05
N LEU A 69 -1.69 -2.02 -19.90
CA LEU A 69 -1.68 -3.45 -20.24
C LEU A 69 -1.42 -4.32 -18.99
N GLY A 70 -0.49 -3.91 -18.11
CA GLY A 70 -0.26 -4.58 -16.84
C GLY A 70 -1.50 -4.60 -15.94
N MET A 71 -2.17 -3.47 -15.81
CA MET A 71 -3.42 -3.38 -15.05
C MET A 71 -4.53 -4.22 -15.68
N CYS A 72 -4.74 -4.12 -16.98
CA CYS A 72 -5.75 -4.89 -17.70
C CYS A 72 -5.50 -6.40 -17.57
N SER A 73 -4.24 -6.86 -17.64
CA SER A 73 -3.92 -8.28 -17.48
C SER A 73 -4.29 -8.79 -16.07
N ILE A 74 -3.99 -8.02 -15.03
CA ILE A 74 -4.35 -8.38 -13.64
C ILE A 74 -5.87 -8.40 -13.47
N PHE A 75 -6.58 -7.36 -13.92
CA PHE A 75 -8.04 -7.30 -13.80
C PHE A 75 -8.74 -8.38 -14.63
N SER A 76 -8.20 -8.74 -15.81
CA SER A 76 -8.73 -9.82 -16.64
C SER A 76 -8.59 -11.18 -15.96
N LEU A 77 -7.41 -11.46 -15.38
CA LEU A 77 -7.16 -12.69 -14.64
C LEU A 77 -8.07 -12.83 -13.41
N LEU A 78 -8.20 -11.75 -12.62
CA LEU A 78 -9.07 -11.75 -11.46
C LEU A 78 -10.54 -11.85 -11.86
N GLY A 79 -10.97 -11.08 -12.86
CA GLY A 79 -12.36 -11.06 -13.34
C GLY A 79 -12.82 -12.39 -13.90
N TRP A 80 -11.96 -13.06 -14.70
CA TRP A 80 -12.28 -14.39 -15.21
C TRP A 80 -12.51 -15.39 -14.07
N LYS A 81 -11.61 -15.41 -13.06
CA LYS A 81 -11.76 -16.34 -11.94
C LYS A 81 -12.92 -15.99 -11.01
N ILE A 82 -13.24 -14.72 -10.83
CA ILE A 82 -14.46 -14.32 -10.11
C ILE A 82 -15.69 -14.80 -10.85
N TYR A 83 -15.71 -14.74 -12.18
CA TYR A 83 -16.82 -15.26 -12.98
C TYR A 83 -16.99 -16.77 -12.79
N ASP A 84 -15.91 -17.57 -12.86
CA ASP A 84 -15.94 -19.01 -12.59
C ASP A 84 -16.51 -19.31 -11.18
N LEU A 85 -16.10 -18.54 -10.15
CA LEU A 85 -16.60 -18.67 -8.78
C LEU A 85 -18.09 -18.30 -8.65
N LEU A 86 -18.60 -17.40 -9.51
CA LEU A 86 -20.02 -17.02 -9.53
C LEU A 86 -20.90 -18.10 -10.18
N ASP A 87 -20.37 -18.89 -11.10
CA ASP A 87 -21.10 -20.03 -11.69
C ASP A 87 -21.35 -21.11 -10.63
N ASP A 88 -20.47 -21.26 -9.63
CA ASP A 88 -20.63 -22.12 -8.47
C ASP A 88 -21.57 -21.54 -7.39
N PHE A 89 -22.12 -20.33 -7.63
CA PHE A 89 -22.91 -19.59 -6.63
C PHE A 89 -24.13 -20.38 -6.11
N ALA A 90 -24.74 -21.21 -6.94
CA ALA A 90 -25.87 -22.06 -6.51
C ALA A 90 -25.46 -23.09 -5.46
N MET A 91 -24.27 -23.69 -5.63
CA MET A 91 -23.68 -24.61 -4.67
C MET A 91 -23.21 -23.87 -3.41
N MET A 92 -22.52 -22.75 -3.56
CA MET A 92 -22.08 -21.89 -2.46
C MET A 92 -23.26 -21.38 -1.63
N LYS A 93 -24.37 -21.00 -2.27
CA LYS A 93 -25.61 -20.59 -1.59
C LYS A 93 -26.19 -21.72 -0.72
N LYS A 94 -26.18 -22.94 -1.22
CA LYS A 94 -26.67 -24.11 -0.45
C LYS A 94 -25.81 -24.34 0.79
N VAL A 95 -24.49 -24.40 0.62
CA VAL A 95 -23.53 -24.58 1.72
C VAL A 95 -23.59 -23.40 2.71
N ALA A 96 -23.74 -22.18 2.24
CA ALA A 96 -23.91 -21.00 3.10
C ALA A 96 -25.21 -21.08 3.92
N ILE A 97 -26.31 -21.52 3.32
CA ILE A 97 -27.60 -21.75 4.03
C ILE A 97 -27.46 -22.84 5.09
N ASP A 98 -26.78 -23.93 4.77
CA ASP A 98 -26.56 -25.04 5.71
C ASP A 98 -25.63 -24.61 6.85
N ALA A 99 -24.54 -23.90 6.56
CA ALA A 99 -23.66 -23.31 7.58
C ALA A 99 -24.43 -22.31 8.47
N PHE A 100 -25.22 -21.43 7.87
CA PHE A 100 -26.04 -20.46 8.59
C PHE A 100 -27.06 -21.15 9.50
N SER A 101 -27.72 -22.18 9.03
CA SER A 101 -28.67 -22.97 9.83
C SER A 101 -27.99 -23.69 11.01
N THR A 102 -26.73 -24.10 10.82
CA THR A 102 -25.93 -24.74 11.88
C THR A 102 -25.53 -23.69 12.94
N ILE A 103 -25.08 -22.48 12.51
CA ILE A 103 -24.77 -21.37 13.41
C ILE A 103 -26.04 -20.94 14.17
N GLN A 104 -27.20 -20.81 13.50
CA GLN A 104 -28.47 -20.46 14.14
C GLN A 104 -28.85 -21.47 15.21
N ARG A 105 -28.65 -22.77 14.94
CA ARG A 105 -28.91 -23.82 15.88
C ARG A 105 -27.97 -23.77 17.08
N TYR A 106 -26.69 -23.45 16.85
CA TYR A 106 -25.71 -23.25 17.91
C TYR A 106 -26.09 -22.07 18.82
N ILE A 107 -26.47 -20.94 18.22
CA ILE A 107 -26.88 -19.71 18.93
C ILE A 107 -28.15 -20.00 19.75
N TYR A 108 -29.12 -20.71 19.17
CA TYR A 108 -30.34 -21.11 19.89
C TYR A 108 -30.01 -21.95 21.11
N ASN A 109 -29.15 -22.96 20.97
CA ASN A 109 -28.80 -23.89 22.03
C ASN A 109 -27.95 -23.28 23.15
N HIS A 110 -27.13 -22.27 22.87
CA HIS A 110 -26.19 -21.71 23.85
C HIS A 110 -26.56 -20.31 24.35
N LEU A 111 -27.29 -19.53 23.56
CA LEU A 111 -27.68 -18.15 23.91
C LEU A 111 -29.19 -17.97 24.11
N ASN A 112 -30.01 -19.04 23.95
CA ASN A 112 -31.47 -19.05 24.05
C ASN A 112 -32.17 -17.98 23.21
N LEU A 113 -31.50 -17.48 22.12
CA LEU A 113 -32.09 -16.52 21.20
C LEU A 113 -32.97 -17.27 20.17
N THR A 114 -34.25 -16.93 20.14
CA THR A 114 -35.21 -17.56 19.23
C THR A 114 -34.90 -17.22 17.78
N TYR A 115 -35.18 -18.14 16.84
CA TYR A 115 -34.97 -17.91 15.39
C TYR A 115 -35.64 -16.62 14.88
N LYS A 116 -36.77 -16.21 15.46
CA LYS A 116 -37.44 -14.96 15.12
C LYS A 116 -36.63 -13.71 15.54
N GLU A 117 -36.01 -13.74 16.71
CA GLU A 117 -35.18 -12.64 17.21
C GLU A 117 -33.90 -12.53 16.42
N GLN A 118 -33.24 -13.64 16.10
CA GLN A 118 -32.08 -13.68 15.24
C GLN A 118 -32.39 -13.10 13.84
N PHE A 119 -33.57 -13.43 13.28
CA PHE A 119 -34.01 -12.93 11.98
C PHE A 119 -34.39 -11.43 12.01
N GLN A 120 -34.97 -10.95 13.11
CA GLN A 120 -35.30 -9.53 13.27
C GLN A 120 -34.05 -8.66 13.38
N ILE A 121 -33.01 -9.11 14.08
CA ILE A 121 -31.73 -8.41 14.17
C ILE A 121 -31.10 -8.31 12.77
N LEU A 122 -31.07 -9.39 12.01
CA LEU A 122 -30.54 -9.40 10.64
C LEU A 122 -31.36 -8.56 9.66
N ARG A 123 -32.70 -8.55 9.79
CA ARG A 123 -33.58 -7.84 8.87
C ARG A 123 -33.57 -6.33 9.06
N ASN A 124 -33.35 -5.85 10.28
CA ASN A 124 -33.25 -4.44 10.57
C ASN A 124 -31.98 -3.77 10.00
N GLU A 125 -30.97 -4.57 9.67
CA GLU A 125 -29.70 -4.10 9.13
C GLU A 125 -29.48 -4.42 7.65
N GLN A 126 -30.44 -5.09 6.98
CA GLN A 126 -30.27 -5.40 5.56
C GLN A 126 -30.48 -4.14 4.69
N PRO A 127 -29.42 -3.65 4.02
CA PRO A 127 -29.60 -2.64 2.99
C PRO A 127 -30.46 -3.22 1.85
N SER A 128 -31.35 -2.40 1.29
CA SER A 128 -32.18 -2.85 0.16
C SER A 128 -31.27 -3.19 -1.05
N TYR A 129 -31.66 -4.16 -1.87
CA TYR A 129 -30.90 -4.51 -3.09
C TYR A 129 -30.62 -3.29 -3.97
N GLY A 130 -31.55 -2.33 -4.02
CA GLY A 130 -31.37 -1.07 -4.74
C GLY A 130 -30.25 -0.21 -4.17
N SER A 131 -30.14 -0.09 -2.84
CA SER A 131 -29.06 0.69 -2.20
C SER A 131 -27.69 0.02 -2.34
N LEU A 132 -27.64 -1.33 -2.29
CA LEU A 132 -26.40 -2.07 -2.57
C LEU A 132 -25.93 -1.86 -4.01
N MET A 133 -26.83 -1.98 -4.99
CA MET A 133 -26.50 -1.78 -6.41
C MET A 133 -26.04 -0.34 -6.65
N GLN A 134 -26.71 0.66 -6.06
CA GLN A 134 -26.32 2.05 -6.16
C GLN A 134 -24.93 2.29 -5.53
N MET A 135 -24.63 1.69 -4.38
CA MET A 135 -23.33 1.77 -3.73
C MET A 135 -22.22 1.16 -4.59
N VAL A 136 -22.46 0.00 -5.20
CA VAL A 136 -21.50 -0.66 -6.10
C VAL A 136 -21.26 0.20 -7.33
N LEU A 137 -22.31 0.71 -7.98
CA LEU A 137 -22.17 1.56 -9.17
C LEU A 137 -21.45 2.88 -8.86
N ALA A 138 -21.76 3.51 -7.73
CA ALA A 138 -21.07 4.73 -7.29
C ALA A 138 -19.58 4.45 -6.98
N SER A 139 -19.27 3.33 -6.35
CA SER A 139 -17.90 2.92 -6.06
C SER A 139 -17.11 2.65 -7.34
N LEU A 140 -17.71 1.97 -8.32
CA LEU A 140 -17.10 1.73 -9.64
C LEU A 140 -16.86 3.05 -10.40
N ALA A 141 -17.84 3.96 -10.42
CA ALA A 141 -17.69 5.26 -11.06
C ALA A 141 -16.56 6.08 -10.41
N ASN A 142 -16.49 6.12 -9.09
CA ASN A 142 -15.42 6.78 -8.36
C ASN A 142 -14.04 6.12 -8.63
N PHE A 143 -13.98 4.79 -8.68
CA PHE A 143 -12.75 4.07 -9.01
C PHE A 143 -12.25 4.43 -10.41
N VAL A 144 -13.13 4.38 -11.44
CA VAL A 144 -12.78 4.72 -12.83
C VAL A 144 -12.32 6.18 -12.93
N THR A 145 -13.02 7.12 -12.29
CA THR A 145 -12.66 8.53 -12.29
C THR A 145 -11.27 8.74 -11.67
N ASN A 146 -10.99 8.15 -10.50
CA ASN A 146 -9.69 8.25 -9.86
C ASN A 146 -8.59 7.59 -10.71
N LEU A 147 -8.88 6.45 -11.32
CA LEU A 147 -7.94 5.77 -12.21
C LEU A 147 -7.55 6.64 -13.40
N ILE A 148 -8.52 7.26 -14.08
CA ILE A 148 -8.26 8.19 -15.19
C ILE A 148 -7.38 9.34 -14.72
N LEU A 149 -7.67 9.95 -13.57
CA LEU A 149 -6.84 11.02 -13.01
C LEU A 149 -5.40 10.55 -12.72
N VAL A 150 -5.23 9.36 -12.15
CA VAL A 150 -3.90 8.77 -11.90
C VAL A 150 -3.13 8.60 -13.21
N LEU A 151 -3.76 8.06 -14.27
CA LEU A 151 -3.12 7.86 -15.57
C LEU A 151 -2.75 9.19 -16.23
N VAL A 152 -3.61 10.21 -16.13
CA VAL A 152 -3.33 11.56 -16.64
C VAL A 152 -2.17 12.18 -15.90
N TYR A 153 -2.15 12.13 -14.55
CA TYR A 153 -1.04 12.66 -13.75
C TYR A 153 0.26 11.88 -14.00
N PHE A 154 0.19 10.55 -14.10
CA PHE A 154 1.32 9.72 -14.46
C PHE A 154 1.96 10.18 -15.78
N LEU A 155 1.14 10.36 -16.83
CA LEU A 155 1.60 10.80 -18.14
C LEU A 155 2.26 12.19 -18.06
N PHE A 156 1.57 13.17 -17.48
CA PHE A 156 2.08 14.53 -17.42
C PHE A 156 3.29 14.69 -16.50
N LEU A 157 3.31 14.04 -15.34
CA LEU A 157 4.46 14.10 -14.44
C LEU A 157 5.70 13.44 -15.05
N LEU A 158 5.52 12.32 -15.75
CA LEU A 158 6.61 11.67 -16.47
C LEU A 158 7.06 12.50 -17.67
N TYR A 159 6.15 13.14 -18.40
CA TYR A 159 6.49 14.00 -19.53
C TYR A 159 7.17 15.30 -19.10
N TYR A 160 6.67 16.00 -18.09
CA TYR A 160 7.18 17.28 -17.63
C TYR A 160 8.25 17.16 -16.53
N ARG A 161 8.71 15.93 -16.18
CA ARG A 161 9.68 15.68 -15.10
C ARG A 161 10.90 16.60 -15.10
N GLY A 162 11.50 16.82 -16.27
CA GLY A 162 12.66 17.72 -16.41
C GLY A 162 12.32 19.19 -16.19
N HIS A 163 11.13 19.62 -16.64
CA HIS A 163 10.67 20.99 -16.44
C HIS A 163 10.38 21.27 -14.97
N ILE A 164 9.75 20.31 -14.29
CA ILE A 164 9.47 20.36 -12.84
C ILE A 164 10.79 20.41 -12.05
N LYS A 165 11.77 19.57 -12.39
CA LYS A 165 13.10 19.59 -11.76
C LYS A 165 13.77 20.96 -11.90
N ILE A 166 13.81 21.51 -13.12
CA ILE A 166 14.40 22.84 -13.40
C ILE A 166 13.67 23.94 -12.62
N PHE A 167 12.35 23.87 -12.48
CA PHE A 167 11.58 24.84 -11.69
C PHE A 167 12.06 24.87 -10.23
N PHE A 168 12.16 23.73 -9.57
CA PHE A 168 12.60 23.66 -8.18
C PHE A 168 14.04 24.12 -7.99
N VAL A 169 14.93 23.74 -8.91
CA VAL A 169 16.34 24.19 -8.88
C VAL A 169 16.41 25.70 -9.04
N LYS A 170 15.67 26.30 -9.99
CA LYS A 170 15.66 27.74 -10.22
C LYS A 170 15.00 28.55 -9.09
N TYR A 171 14.05 27.94 -8.37
CA TYR A 171 13.40 28.57 -7.22
C TYR A 171 14.31 28.64 -5.99
N THR A 172 15.36 27.82 -5.97
CA THR A 172 16.33 27.76 -4.87
C THR A 172 17.48 28.77 -5.10
N GLU A 173 18.02 29.35 -4.03
CA GLU A 173 19.18 30.22 -4.08
C GLU A 173 20.35 29.53 -4.78
N SER A 174 21.15 30.31 -5.54
CA SER A 174 22.24 29.79 -6.37
C SER A 174 23.25 28.93 -5.59
N SER A 175 23.48 29.27 -4.32
CA SER A 175 24.38 28.53 -3.41
C SER A 175 23.87 27.15 -3.00
N GLN A 176 22.55 26.88 -3.19
CA GLN A 176 21.88 25.64 -2.74
C GLN A 176 21.28 24.83 -3.90
N GLN A 177 21.51 25.23 -5.15
CA GLN A 177 20.94 24.57 -6.32
C GLN A 177 21.40 23.11 -6.46
N ASP A 178 22.70 22.85 -6.24
CA ASP A 178 23.23 21.48 -6.26
C ASP A 178 22.58 20.59 -5.19
N ASN A 179 22.38 21.14 -3.98
CA ASN A 179 21.70 20.44 -2.90
C ASN A 179 20.23 20.11 -3.27
N MET A 180 19.53 21.06 -3.92
CA MET A 180 18.15 20.86 -4.38
C MET A 180 18.07 19.78 -5.46
N GLU A 181 19.01 19.77 -6.41
CA GLU A 181 19.09 18.73 -7.43
C GLU A 181 19.29 17.34 -6.81
N HIS A 182 20.25 17.21 -5.90
CA HIS A 182 20.47 15.96 -5.15
C HIS A 182 19.26 15.53 -4.32
N LEU A 183 18.52 16.47 -3.74
CA LEU A 183 17.29 16.19 -2.98
C LEU A 183 16.23 15.58 -3.88
N ILE A 184 15.97 16.19 -5.04
CA ILE A 184 14.97 15.71 -6.01
C ILE A 184 15.34 14.33 -6.52
N ASP A 185 16.58 14.11 -6.91
CA ASP A 185 17.07 12.82 -7.40
C ASP A 185 17.01 11.73 -6.31
N SER A 186 17.33 12.07 -5.07
CA SER A 186 17.23 11.18 -3.92
C SER A 186 15.78 10.81 -3.62
N ALA A 187 14.85 11.76 -3.65
CA ALA A 187 13.44 11.52 -3.45
C ALA A 187 12.85 10.61 -4.53
N ALA A 188 13.19 10.86 -5.80
CA ALA A 188 12.77 10.01 -6.92
C ALA A 188 13.33 8.58 -6.80
N ASN A 189 14.61 8.45 -6.44
CA ASN A 189 15.29 7.18 -6.30
C ASN A 189 14.72 6.33 -5.15
N ILE A 190 14.44 6.93 -3.98
CA ILE A 190 13.82 6.22 -2.86
C ILE A 190 12.42 5.73 -3.22
N SER A 191 11.60 6.58 -3.84
CA SER A 191 10.27 6.19 -4.30
C SER A 191 10.34 5.02 -5.29
N HIS A 192 11.26 5.10 -6.26
CA HIS A 192 11.49 4.04 -7.23
C HIS A 192 11.92 2.73 -6.57
N GLN A 193 12.93 2.78 -5.69
CA GLN A 193 13.44 1.58 -5.00
C GLN A 193 12.38 0.95 -4.09
N TYR A 194 11.58 1.75 -3.38
CA TYR A 194 10.49 1.26 -2.56
C TYR A 194 9.44 0.52 -3.39
N LEU A 195 9.00 1.10 -4.50
CA LEU A 195 8.00 0.47 -5.38
C LEU A 195 8.55 -0.80 -6.04
N LEU A 196 9.81 -0.80 -6.47
CA LEU A 196 10.47 -2.02 -6.96
C LEU A 196 10.54 -3.09 -5.87
N GLY A 197 10.84 -2.68 -4.63
CA GLY A 197 10.86 -3.59 -3.49
C GLY A 197 9.50 -4.26 -3.26
N ILE A 198 8.42 -3.46 -3.19
CA ILE A 198 7.06 -4.00 -3.06
C ILE A 198 6.71 -4.91 -4.24
N SER A 199 7.00 -4.49 -5.48
CA SER A 199 6.69 -5.31 -6.66
C SER A 199 7.40 -6.66 -6.62
N LYS A 200 8.67 -6.70 -6.23
CA LYS A 200 9.43 -7.95 -6.03
C LYS A 200 8.82 -8.80 -4.91
N MET A 201 8.42 -8.17 -3.81
CA MET A 201 7.79 -8.86 -2.68
C MET A 201 6.47 -9.50 -3.10
N ILE A 202 5.61 -8.78 -3.84
CA ILE A 202 4.34 -9.29 -4.35
C ILE A 202 4.56 -10.53 -5.24
N VAL A 203 5.49 -10.47 -6.18
CA VAL A 203 5.82 -11.62 -7.06
C VAL A 203 6.29 -12.82 -6.23
N LEU A 204 7.13 -12.59 -5.22
CA LEU A 204 7.61 -13.65 -4.36
C LEU A 204 6.48 -14.26 -3.50
N LEU A 205 5.57 -13.44 -3.01
CA LEU A 205 4.38 -13.90 -2.29
C LEU A 205 3.45 -14.72 -3.19
N TRP A 206 3.28 -14.34 -4.46
CA TRP A 206 2.53 -15.16 -5.43
C TRP A 206 3.09 -16.56 -5.54
N ILE A 207 4.42 -16.68 -5.60
CA ILE A 207 5.12 -17.99 -5.67
C ILE A 207 4.91 -18.76 -4.37
N LEU A 208 5.13 -18.14 -3.23
CA LEU A 208 5.03 -18.80 -1.91
C LEU A 208 3.59 -19.25 -1.60
N TYR A 209 2.60 -18.37 -1.76
CA TYR A 209 1.19 -18.72 -1.58
C TYR A 209 0.74 -19.73 -2.65
N GLY A 210 1.18 -19.57 -3.90
CA GLY A 210 0.87 -20.51 -4.98
C GLY A 210 1.34 -21.93 -4.67
N ILE A 211 2.58 -22.08 -4.23
CA ILE A 211 3.12 -23.38 -3.80
C ILE A 211 2.36 -23.89 -2.56
N GLY A 212 2.21 -23.07 -1.53
CA GLY A 212 1.57 -23.47 -0.27
C GLY A 212 0.11 -23.92 -0.46
N PHE A 213 -0.70 -23.15 -1.16
CA PHE A 213 -2.09 -23.49 -1.42
C PHE A 213 -2.24 -24.67 -2.39
N SER A 214 -1.34 -24.80 -3.39
CA SER A 214 -1.36 -25.95 -4.30
C SER A 214 -0.99 -27.27 -3.59
N LEU A 215 -0.03 -27.26 -2.67
CA LEU A 215 0.33 -28.42 -1.86
C LEU A 215 -0.80 -28.86 -0.93
N LEU A 216 -1.64 -27.96 -0.47
CA LEU A 216 -2.83 -28.27 0.33
C LEU A 216 -4.01 -28.73 -0.52
N GLY A 217 -3.91 -28.67 -1.85
CA GLY A 217 -5.03 -29.01 -2.74
C GLY A 217 -6.14 -27.96 -2.77
N VAL A 218 -5.84 -26.70 -2.40
CA VAL A 218 -6.82 -25.61 -2.46
C VAL A 218 -7.26 -25.40 -3.90
N GLU A 219 -8.55 -25.46 -4.14
CA GLU A 219 -9.12 -25.19 -5.45
C GLU A 219 -8.83 -23.73 -5.87
N ASN A 220 -8.44 -23.54 -7.11
CA ASN A 220 -8.00 -22.22 -7.61
C ASN A 220 -6.82 -21.58 -6.82
N ALA A 221 -5.87 -22.39 -6.32
CA ALA A 221 -4.73 -21.95 -5.52
C ALA A 221 -3.98 -20.75 -6.11
N LEU A 222 -3.74 -20.73 -7.43
CA LEU A 222 -3.06 -19.62 -8.11
C LEU A 222 -3.86 -18.30 -8.05
N PHE A 223 -5.19 -18.38 -8.17
CA PHE A 223 -6.04 -17.19 -8.03
C PHE A 223 -5.91 -16.59 -6.64
N PHE A 224 -6.03 -17.40 -5.59
CA PHE A 224 -5.90 -16.93 -4.21
C PHE A 224 -4.49 -16.44 -3.90
N ALA A 225 -3.46 -17.07 -4.46
CA ALA A 225 -2.09 -16.60 -4.33
C ALA A 225 -1.90 -15.20 -4.94
N ILE A 226 -2.42 -14.98 -6.16
CA ILE A 226 -2.36 -13.67 -6.82
C ILE A 226 -3.15 -12.64 -6.03
N LEU A 227 -4.35 -13.01 -5.55
CA LEU A 227 -5.19 -12.14 -4.74
C LEU A 227 -4.51 -11.72 -3.43
N CYS A 228 -3.96 -12.68 -2.67
CA CYS A 228 -3.22 -12.40 -1.44
C CYS A 228 -2.03 -11.46 -1.70
N GLY A 229 -1.23 -11.74 -2.74
CA GLY A 229 -0.09 -10.90 -3.05
C GLY A 229 -0.45 -9.49 -3.52
N ILE A 230 -1.55 -9.31 -4.26
CA ILE A 230 -2.03 -7.97 -4.64
C ILE A 230 -2.56 -7.21 -3.43
N LEU A 231 -3.34 -7.87 -2.59
CA LEU A 231 -3.88 -7.24 -1.38
C LEU A 231 -2.78 -6.81 -0.42
N GLU A 232 -1.58 -7.45 -0.46
CA GLU A 232 -0.40 -7.08 0.32
C GLU A 232 0.11 -5.66 0.05
N ILE A 233 -0.31 -5.04 -1.05
CA ILE A 233 -0.08 -3.60 -1.28
C ILE A 233 -0.53 -2.77 -0.08
N VAL A 234 -1.55 -3.24 0.65
CA VAL A 234 -2.01 -2.65 1.91
C VAL A 234 -1.40 -3.44 3.07
N PRO A 235 -0.35 -2.94 3.74
CA PRO A 235 0.35 -3.66 4.78
C PRO A 235 -0.60 -4.17 5.88
N TYR A 236 -0.40 -5.40 6.33
CA TYR A 236 -1.16 -6.12 7.37
C TYR A 236 -2.61 -6.46 7.00
N ILE A 237 -3.39 -5.51 6.48
CA ILE A 237 -4.82 -5.71 6.16
C ILE A 237 -4.99 -6.63 4.96
N GLY A 238 -4.14 -6.46 3.95
CA GLY A 238 -4.24 -7.18 2.70
C GLY A 238 -4.12 -8.69 2.85
N ASN A 239 -3.12 -9.15 3.55
CA ASN A 239 -2.88 -10.58 3.78
C ASN A 239 -3.99 -11.24 4.61
N ILE A 240 -4.43 -10.57 5.69
CA ILE A 240 -5.53 -11.08 6.52
C ILE A 240 -6.79 -11.22 5.67
N THR A 241 -7.11 -10.20 4.87
CA THR A 241 -8.30 -10.19 4.00
C THR A 241 -8.20 -11.28 2.93
N GLY A 242 -7.06 -11.41 2.26
CA GLY A 242 -6.84 -12.43 1.22
C GLY A 242 -6.96 -13.85 1.78
N THR A 243 -6.35 -14.11 2.93
CA THR A 243 -6.42 -15.42 3.58
C THR A 243 -7.82 -15.73 4.11
N ALA A 244 -8.51 -14.73 4.69
CA ALA A 244 -9.89 -14.89 5.13
C ALA A 244 -10.81 -15.24 3.95
N LEU A 245 -10.67 -14.57 2.80
CA LEU A 245 -11.40 -14.91 1.59
C LEU A 245 -11.09 -16.33 1.10
N THR A 246 -9.81 -16.73 1.11
CA THR A 246 -9.39 -18.09 0.76
C THR A 246 -10.06 -19.14 1.67
N LEU A 247 -10.05 -18.89 2.99
CA LEU A 247 -10.70 -19.77 3.97
C LEU A 247 -12.20 -19.88 3.74
N VAL A 248 -12.88 -18.76 3.54
CA VAL A 248 -14.34 -18.75 3.31
C VAL A 248 -14.68 -19.51 2.04
N VAL A 249 -13.98 -19.25 0.93
CA VAL A 249 -14.26 -19.94 -0.34
C VAL A 249 -13.92 -21.42 -0.25
N ALA A 250 -12.78 -21.80 0.34
CA ALA A 250 -12.43 -23.21 0.55
C ALA A 250 -13.49 -23.92 1.40
N ALA A 251 -13.97 -23.32 2.48
CA ALA A 251 -15.02 -23.88 3.32
C ALA A 251 -16.35 -24.05 2.55
N LEU A 252 -16.71 -23.07 1.69
CA LEU A 252 -17.91 -23.15 0.84
C LEU A 252 -17.82 -24.25 -0.23
N HIS A 253 -16.61 -24.63 -0.67
CA HIS A 253 -16.35 -25.77 -1.56
C HIS A 253 -16.20 -27.11 -0.81
N GLY A 254 -16.49 -27.14 0.49
CA GLY A 254 -16.50 -28.37 1.28
C GLY A 254 -15.13 -28.82 1.79
N ALA A 255 -14.17 -27.89 1.90
CA ALA A 255 -12.88 -28.19 2.51
C ALA A 255 -13.04 -28.70 3.94
N ASP A 256 -12.31 -29.75 4.30
CA ASP A 256 -12.28 -30.28 5.65
C ASP A 256 -11.49 -29.37 6.63
N LEU A 257 -11.63 -29.61 7.92
CA LEU A 257 -10.93 -28.85 8.95
C LEU A 257 -9.40 -28.94 8.83
N SER A 258 -8.89 -30.04 8.26
CA SER A 258 -7.45 -30.24 8.03
C SER A 258 -6.94 -29.26 6.97
N MET A 259 -7.66 -29.13 5.85
CA MET A 259 -7.33 -28.17 4.80
C MET A 259 -7.43 -26.71 5.30
N LEU A 260 -8.53 -26.38 6.01
CA LEU A 260 -8.69 -25.03 6.57
C LEU A 260 -7.58 -24.69 7.57
N GLY A 261 -7.23 -25.63 8.45
CA GLY A 261 -6.09 -25.50 9.35
C GLY A 261 -4.77 -25.35 8.60
N GLY A 262 -4.58 -26.10 7.53
CA GLY A 262 -3.43 -26.00 6.62
C GLY A 262 -3.29 -24.63 6.00
N ILE A 263 -4.37 -24.02 5.53
CA ILE A 263 -4.38 -22.65 4.97
C ILE A 263 -3.88 -21.64 6.02
N VAL A 264 -4.35 -21.74 7.28
CA VAL A 264 -3.88 -20.86 8.36
C VAL A 264 -2.41 -21.07 8.66
N VAL A 265 -1.92 -22.31 8.66
CA VAL A 265 -0.50 -22.64 8.88
C VAL A 265 0.37 -22.10 7.74
N VAL A 266 -0.04 -22.28 6.49
CA VAL A 266 0.66 -21.73 5.31
C VAL A 266 0.73 -20.22 5.42
N TYR A 267 -0.39 -19.56 5.71
CA TYR A 267 -0.43 -18.13 5.94
C TYR A 267 0.55 -17.69 7.04
N GLY A 268 0.46 -18.28 8.23
CA GLY A 268 1.33 -17.92 9.36
C GLY A 268 2.82 -18.11 9.04
N THR A 269 3.16 -19.20 8.35
CA THR A 269 4.54 -19.48 7.93
C THR A 269 5.05 -18.44 6.93
N ILE A 270 4.25 -18.11 5.92
CA ILE A 270 4.61 -17.11 4.91
C ILE A 270 4.72 -15.72 5.56
N GLN A 271 3.81 -15.34 6.46
CA GLN A 271 3.87 -14.07 7.20
C GLN A 271 5.12 -13.96 8.06
N MET A 272 5.47 -15.04 8.75
CA MET A 272 6.67 -15.07 9.57
C MET A 272 7.93 -14.93 8.69
N PHE A 273 7.99 -15.64 7.57
CA PHE A 273 9.07 -15.53 6.60
C PHE A 273 9.12 -14.13 5.96
N GLN A 274 7.98 -13.55 5.60
CA GLN A 274 7.88 -12.20 5.08
C GLN A 274 8.45 -11.19 6.07
N GLY A 275 7.95 -11.15 7.31
CA GLY A 275 8.35 -10.15 8.30
C GLY A 275 9.81 -10.28 8.75
N TRP A 276 10.35 -11.52 8.85
CA TRP A 276 11.70 -11.72 9.36
C TRP A 276 12.77 -11.77 8.27
N VAL A 277 12.40 -12.13 7.03
CA VAL A 277 13.36 -12.30 5.94
C VAL A 277 13.10 -11.30 4.82
N LEU A 278 11.90 -11.32 4.21
CA LEU A 278 11.64 -10.56 2.99
C LEU A 278 11.64 -9.04 3.23
N GLU A 279 10.94 -8.57 4.25
CA GLU A 279 10.88 -7.14 4.55
C GLU A 279 12.25 -6.54 4.87
N PRO A 280 13.07 -7.12 5.78
CA PRO A 280 14.40 -6.61 6.05
C PRO A 280 15.33 -6.63 4.84
N PHE A 281 15.24 -7.66 3.98
CA PHE A 281 16.10 -7.78 2.80
C PHE A 281 15.66 -6.91 1.64
N ILE A 282 14.34 -6.81 1.40
CA ILE A 282 13.78 -6.13 0.22
C ILE A 282 13.47 -4.67 0.49
N LEU A 283 12.88 -4.34 1.64
CA LEU A 283 12.44 -2.98 1.99
C LEU A 283 13.41 -2.28 2.95
N GLY A 284 14.04 -3.01 3.85
CA GLY A 284 14.89 -2.45 4.91
C GLY A 284 16.02 -1.54 4.44
N PRO A 285 16.80 -1.87 3.40
CA PRO A 285 17.88 -1.00 2.91
C PRO A 285 17.39 0.31 2.30
N GLN A 286 16.13 0.36 1.88
CA GLN A 286 15.58 1.41 1.02
C GLN A 286 14.89 2.51 1.82
N VAL A 287 14.30 2.15 2.97
CA VAL A 287 13.52 3.08 3.80
C VAL A 287 14.15 3.11 5.20
N LYS A 288 15.14 3.98 5.38
CA LYS A 288 15.82 4.16 6.68
C LYS A 288 14.95 4.94 7.67
N ILE A 289 13.75 4.44 7.95
CA ILE A 289 12.76 5.03 8.86
C ILE A 289 12.67 4.18 10.12
N ASN A 290 12.47 4.82 11.25
CA ASN A 290 12.20 4.17 12.52
C ASN A 290 10.84 3.45 12.45
N PRO A 291 10.70 2.20 12.95
CA PRO A 291 9.44 1.46 12.97
C PRO A 291 8.28 2.22 13.62
N LEU A 292 8.52 3.00 14.66
CA LEU A 292 7.50 3.85 15.28
C LEU A 292 6.91 4.85 14.28
N PHE A 293 7.77 5.53 13.50
CA PHE A 293 7.33 6.50 12.49
C PHE A 293 6.70 5.82 11.27
N THR A 294 7.06 4.59 10.97
CA THR A 294 6.36 3.79 9.95
C THR A 294 4.92 3.56 10.37
N ILE A 295 4.68 3.13 11.62
CA ILE A 295 3.31 2.94 12.14
C ILE A 295 2.54 4.27 12.17
N PHE A 296 3.15 5.36 12.66
CA PHE A 296 2.53 6.68 12.63
C PHE A 296 2.14 7.12 11.22
N ALA A 297 3.03 6.91 10.25
CA ALA A 297 2.75 7.27 8.86
C ALA A 297 1.58 6.46 8.29
N LEU A 298 1.51 5.15 8.56
CA LEU A 298 0.41 4.30 8.13
C LEU A 298 -0.93 4.75 8.73
N VAL A 299 -0.97 4.99 10.04
CA VAL A 299 -2.19 5.45 10.73
C VAL A 299 -2.62 6.83 10.24
N LEU A 300 -1.70 7.79 10.10
CA LEU A 300 -2.01 9.11 9.56
C LEU A 300 -2.46 9.03 8.09
N GLY A 301 -1.81 8.18 7.29
CA GLY A 301 -2.19 7.96 5.90
C GLY A 301 -3.62 7.44 5.80
N GLU A 302 -3.97 6.47 6.62
CA GLU A 302 -5.34 5.92 6.70
C GLU A 302 -6.36 6.99 7.09
N LEU A 303 -6.08 7.75 8.15
CA LEU A 303 -6.98 8.82 8.63
C LEU A 303 -7.22 9.93 7.58
N ILE A 304 -6.21 10.25 6.77
CA ILE A 304 -6.31 11.35 5.78
C ILE A 304 -6.95 10.86 4.48
N TRP A 305 -6.48 9.72 3.92
CA TRP A 305 -6.85 9.26 2.58
C TRP A 305 -7.29 7.78 2.52
N GLY A 306 -7.54 7.14 3.68
CA GLY A 306 -7.95 5.75 3.77
C GLY A 306 -6.85 4.79 3.23
N ILE A 307 -7.27 3.71 2.59
CA ILE A 307 -6.37 2.67 2.04
C ILE A 307 -5.30 3.27 1.11
N SER A 308 -5.67 4.23 0.27
CA SER A 308 -4.71 4.90 -0.63
C SER A 308 -3.66 5.69 0.14
N GLY A 309 -4.04 6.27 1.29
CA GLY A 309 -3.11 6.95 2.20
C GLY A 309 -2.12 5.98 2.86
N MET A 310 -2.57 4.79 3.25
CA MET A 310 -1.66 3.75 3.77
C MET A 310 -0.62 3.32 2.73
N LEU A 311 -1.04 3.13 1.48
CA LEU A 311 -0.13 2.81 0.37
C LEU A 311 0.94 3.88 0.16
N LEU A 312 0.54 5.15 0.25
CA LEU A 312 1.42 6.30 0.05
C LEU A 312 2.24 6.67 1.28
N ALA A 313 1.88 6.18 2.47
CA ALA A 313 2.45 6.59 3.75
C ALA A 313 3.97 6.43 3.81
N ILE A 314 4.48 5.26 3.43
CA ILE A 314 5.91 4.95 3.53
C ILE A 314 6.75 5.78 2.55
N PRO A 315 6.43 5.87 1.23
CA PRO A 315 7.18 6.74 0.34
C PRO A 315 7.08 8.23 0.73
N MET A 316 5.91 8.69 1.21
CA MET A 316 5.74 10.08 1.62
C MET A 316 6.57 10.44 2.86
N ILE A 317 6.58 9.60 3.89
CA ILE A 317 7.42 9.84 5.08
C ILE A 317 8.91 9.72 4.75
N ALA A 318 9.30 8.86 3.78
CA ALA A 318 10.67 8.75 3.32
C ALA A 318 11.12 10.03 2.59
N ILE A 319 10.29 10.57 1.70
CA ILE A 319 10.54 11.86 1.04
C ILE A 319 10.61 12.98 2.08
N PHE A 320 9.67 13.02 3.03
CA PHE A 320 9.68 14.01 4.10
C PHE A 320 10.95 13.95 4.94
N LYS A 321 11.41 12.74 5.26
CA LYS A 321 12.70 12.56 5.94
C LYS A 321 13.87 13.12 5.15
N ILE A 322 13.94 12.87 3.84
CA ILE A 322 15.00 13.42 2.97
C ILE A 322 14.98 14.95 3.02
N ILE A 323 13.80 15.56 2.91
CA ILE A 323 13.64 17.01 3.02
C ILE A 323 14.19 17.52 4.36
N CYS A 324 13.82 16.85 5.46
CA CYS A 324 14.32 17.19 6.80
C CYS A 324 15.83 17.04 6.94
N ASP A 325 16.42 16.01 6.33
CA ASP A 325 17.87 15.79 6.38
C ASP A 325 18.68 16.86 5.62
N HIS A 326 18.09 17.50 4.59
CA HIS A 326 18.75 18.51 3.76
C HIS A 326 18.55 19.95 4.27
N ILE A 327 17.54 20.21 5.07
CA ILE A 327 17.26 21.55 5.62
C ILE A 327 17.79 21.64 7.04
N ASP A 328 18.75 22.53 7.31
CA ASP A 328 19.44 22.63 8.61
C ASP A 328 18.50 22.77 9.81
N SER A 329 17.45 23.58 9.68
CA SER A 329 16.44 23.79 10.73
C SER A 329 15.58 22.56 11.00
N LEU A 330 15.49 21.62 10.05
CA LEU A 330 14.67 20.40 10.13
C LEU A 330 15.47 19.12 10.42
N LYS A 331 16.81 19.18 10.41
CA LYS A 331 17.70 18.02 10.70
C LYS A 331 17.33 17.24 11.98
N PRO A 332 16.92 17.88 13.11
CA PRO A 332 16.49 17.13 14.30
C PRO A 332 15.28 16.23 14.03
N TYR A 333 14.35 16.66 13.18
CA TYR A 333 13.18 15.85 12.79
C TYR A 333 13.59 14.68 11.87
N GLY A 334 14.51 14.92 10.92
CA GLY A 334 15.09 13.86 10.08
C GLY A 334 15.78 12.78 10.92
N PHE A 335 16.54 13.19 11.95
CA PHE A 335 17.15 12.26 12.91
C PHE A 335 16.11 11.47 13.71
N LEU A 336 15.04 12.09 14.18
CA LEU A 336 13.97 11.46 14.94
C LEU A 336 13.21 10.41 14.11
N ILE A 337 12.93 10.73 12.84
CA ILE A 337 12.23 9.83 11.89
C ILE A 337 13.16 8.69 11.46
N GLY A 338 14.46 8.94 11.42
CA GLY A 338 15.46 7.98 10.97
C GLY A 338 15.61 6.77 11.87
N GLY A 339 16.07 5.65 11.30
CA GLY A 339 16.41 4.45 12.05
C GLY A 339 17.59 4.70 12.99
N VAL A 340 17.56 4.08 14.16
CA VAL A 340 18.66 4.14 15.13
C VAL A 340 19.88 3.47 14.50
N LYS A 341 20.91 4.25 14.19
CA LYS A 341 22.22 3.69 13.83
C LYS A 341 22.75 2.93 15.03
N GLU A 342 22.93 1.63 14.91
CA GLU A 342 23.62 0.87 15.95
C GLU A 342 24.98 1.51 16.26
N ARG A 343 25.19 1.85 17.51
CA ARG A 343 26.38 2.51 18.11
C ARG A 343 27.67 1.67 18.03
N LYS A 344 27.88 0.85 17.00
CA LYS A 344 29.03 -0.05 16.90
C LYS A 344 30.36 0.66 16.56
N LYS A 345 30.35 1.92 16.13
CA LYS A 345 31.59 2.63 15.75
C LYS A 345 32.15 3.59 16.82
N GLU A 346 31.37 4.04 17.81
CA GLU A 346 31.90 5.00 18.81
C GLU A 346 32.67 4.33 19.96
N LEU A 347 32.35 3.08 20.29
CA LEU A 347 33.09 2.34 21.33
C LEU A 347 34.54 2.01 20.93
N GLY A 348 34.87 1.97 19.65
CA GLY A 348 36.23 1.81 19.14
C GLY A 348 37.11 3.07 19.31
N PHE A 349 36.50 4.26 19.27
CA PHE A 349 37.21 5.53 19.42
C PHE A 349 37.53 5.83 20.88
N ILE A 350 36.63 5.54 21.80
CA ILE A 350 36.82 5.73 23.24
C ILE A 350 37.86 4.75 23.82
N LYS A 351 37.93 3.52 23.26
CA LYS A 351 38.96 2.56 23.64
C LYS A 351 40.37 2.95 23.18
N LYS A 352 40.51 3.69 22.07
CA LYS A 352 41.82 4.17 21.61
C LYS A 352 42.35 5.35 22.43
N ILE A 353 41.50 6.14 23.08
CA ILE A 353 41.93 7.27 23.93
C ILE A 353 42.37 6.78 25.30
N LYS A 354 41.86 5.65 25.82
CA LYS A 354 42.22 5.11 27.13
C LYS A 354 43.49 4.21 27.13
N VAL A 355 44.07 3.93 25.98
CA VAL A 355 45.32 3.13 25.89
C VAL A 355 46.56 4.02 25.70
N ASN A 356 46.42 5.32 25.51
CA ASN A 356 47.52 6.29 25.38
C ASN A 356 47.61 7.28 26.54
N THR A 357 47.02 7.00 27.68
CA THR A 357 47.27 7.63 28.99
C THR A 357 47.69 6.58 30.01
#